data_b0e2be139f8cbc73893fccfe61113852
#
_entry.id   b0e2be139f8cbc73893fccfe61113852
#
_cell.length_a   1.000
_cell.length_b   1.000
_cell.length_c   1.000
_cell.angle_alpha   90.00
_cell.angle_beta   90.00
_cell.angle_gamma   90.00
#
_symmetry.space_group_name_H-M   'P 1'
#
loop_
_entity.id
_entity.type
_entity.pdbx_description
1 polymer ?
#
loop_
_entity_poly.entity_id
_entity_poly.type
_entity_poly.pdbx_seq_one_letter_code
_entity_poly.pdbx_strand_id
1 'polypeptide(L)'
;PLRALLPRLQRRYVTYGAREGSDFRLTAATTELEPGSPKPLSRFGIEYNGKPLGEFCLHVPGQHNVLNATAAIAVGIGLEIPVYSIQYALESFRGVDRRFQLKGEVDGIRVVDDYGHHPTEVRATLQAAKQCTAGRVHVIFQPHRYTRTQALLTEFATSFGDADSLYILDIYPASEQPIPGVTGEMLAQKITEAGKPATHISSMSDAVTAAASNAKSGDVIMTLGAGSVYQLGPQIVEALKARMATK
;
A
#
# COMPACT_ATOMS: atom_id res chain seq x y z
N PRO A 1 18.89 9.88 9.96
CA PRO A 1 19.31 11.02 9.13
C PRO A 1 18.56 12.31 9.48
N LEU A 2 17.20 12.33 9.54
CA LEU A 2 16.44 13.58 9.81
C LEU A 2 16.77 14.21 11.16
N ARG A 3 16.93 13.42 12.24
CA ARG A 3 17.27 13.96 13.57
C ARG A 3 18.59 14.75 13.59
N ALA A 4 19.54 14.43 12.73
CA ALA A 4 20.79 15.17 12.62
C ALA A 4 20.61 16.58 12.02
N LEU A 5 19.47 16.83 11.36
CA LEU A 5 19.11 18.13 10.81
C LEU A 5 18.40 19.03 11.83
N LEU A 6 17.76 18.46 12.86
CA LEU A 6 16.96 19.23 13.83
C LEU A 6 17.72 20.41 14.47
N PRO A 7 18.99 20.26 14.92
CA PRO A 7 19.75 21.37 15.50
C PRO A 7 20.03 22.53 14.52
N ARG A 8 19.86 22.29 13.21
CA ARG A 8 20.11 23.27 12.14
C ARG A 8 18.82 23.99 11.72
N LEU A 9 17.66 23.55 12.21
CA LEU A 9 16.37 24.16 11.86
C LEU A 9 16.17 25.46 12.65
N GLN A 10 15.93 26.56 11.95
CA GLN A 10 15.62 27.87 12.52
C GLN A 10 14.11 28.14 12.61
N ARG A 11 13.29 27.10 12.49
CA ARG A 11 11.83 27.16 12.55
C ARG A 11 11.30 26.27 13.65
N ARG A 12 10.13 26.60 14.18
CA ARG A 12 9.39 25.70 15.07
C ARG A 12 9.07 24.42 14.33
N TYR A 13 9.30 23.31 14.97
CA TYR A 13 8.95 21.98 14.44
C TYR A 13 8.39 21.11 15.56
N VAL A 14 7.67 20.10 15.20
CA VAL A 14 7.27 18.99 16.04
C VAL A 14 7.72 17.68 15.40
N THR A 15 8.02 16.69 16.22
CA THR A 15 8.42 15.36 15.78
C THR A 15 7.30 14.38 16.05
N TYR A 16 7.11 13.40 15.17
CA TYR A 16 6.15 12.32 15.37
C TYR A 16 6.73 10.96 14.98
N GLY A 17 6.19 9.90 15.54
CA GLY A 17 6.58 8.52 15.23
C GLY A 17 6.53 7.59 16.43
N ALA A 18 6.98 6.35 16.24
CA ALA A 18 6.96 5.32 17.29
C ALA A 18 8.18 5.38 18.25
N ARG A 19 9.20 6.20 17.93
CA ARG A 19 10.42 6.26 18.75
C ARG A 19 10.22 7.12 19.98
N GLU A 20 10.86 6.72 21.08
CA GLU A 20 11.01 7.54 22.27
C GLU A 20 11.60 8.92 21.95
N GLY A 21 11.12 9.95 22.63
CA GLY A 21 11.52 11.34 22.42
C GLY A 21 10.92 11.97 21.16
N SER A 22 9.87 11.39 20.55
CA SER A 22 9.01 12.08 19.61
C SER A 22 7.98 12.90 20.38
N ASP A 23 7.68 14.13 19.93
CA ASP A 23 6.67 14.99 20.57
C ASP A 23 5.28 14.34 20.49
N PHE A 24 4.92 13.78 19.33
CA PHE A 24 3.76 12.92 19.15
C PHE A 24 4.23 11.48 19.00
N ARG A 25 4.07 10.69 20.05
CA ARG A 25 4.54 9.31 20.09
C ARG A 25 3.41 8.33 19.90
N LEU A 26 3.56 7.46 18.89
CA LEU A 26 2.73 6.29 18.72
C LEU A 26 3.11 5.26 19.79
N THR A 27 2.16 4.89 20.66
CA THR A 27 2.43 4.00 21.80
C THR A 27 2.08 2.54 21.50
N ALA A 28 0.98 2.32 20.80
CA ALA A 28 0.52 1.01 20.37
C ALA A 28 -0.23 1.16 19.04
N ALA A 29 -0.18 0.14 18.20
CA ALA A 29 -1.00 0.05 17.01
C ALA A 29 -1.33 -1.41 16.70
N THR A 30 -2.60 -1.69 16.46
CA THR A 30 -3.10 -2.97 15.94
C THR A 30 -3.87 -2.70 14.65
N THR A 31 -3.81 -3.63 13.72
CA THR A 31 -4.66 -3.62 12.52
C THR A 31 -5.28 -5.00 12.38
N GLU A 32 -6.59 -5.04 12.34
CA GLU A 32 -7.39 -6.27 12.25
C GLU A 32 -8.59 -6.03 11.31
N LEU A 33 -9.27 -7.08 10.91
CA LEU A 33 -10.55 -6.93 10.23
C LEU A 33 -11.62 -6.56 11.26
N GLU A 34 -12.49 -5.64 10.91
CA GLU A 34 -13.65 -5.27 11.72
C GLU A 34 -14.57 -6.48 11.92
N PRO A 35 -15.01 -6.81 13.13
CA PRO A 35 -15.86 -7.97 13.39
C PRO A 35 -17.10 -7.99 12.48
N GLY A 36 -17.25 -9.07 11.70
CA GLY A 36 -18.36 -9.24 10.76
C GLY A 36 -18.26 -8.40 9.47
N SER A 37 -17.11 -7.78 9.21
CA SER A 37 -16.86 -6.95 8.04
C SER A 37 -15.48 -7.26 7.43
N PRO A 38 -15.33 -7.24 6.09
CA PRO A 38 -14.03 -7.35 5.44
C PRO A 38 -13.21 -6.06 5.52
N LYS A 39 -13.67 -5.05 6.27
CA LYS A 39 -13.00 -3.75 6.35
C LYS A 39 -11.87 -3.80 7.37
N PRO A 40 -10.69 -3.26 7.02
CA PRO A 40 -9.61 -3.11 7.97
C PRO A 40 -9.92 -2.01 8.98
N LEU A 41 -9.53 -2.24 10.24
CA LEU A 41 -9.60 -1.27 11.32
C LEU A 41 -8.26 -1.23 12.04
N SER A 42 -7.61 -0.08 12.00
CA SER A 42 -6.41 0.20 12.80
C SER A 42 -6.80 0.98 14.04
N ARG A 43 -6.43 0.47 15.23
CA ARG A 43 -6.57 1.16 16.52
C ARG A 43 -5.19 1.52 17.02
N PHE A 44 -5.00 2.73 17.51
CA PHE A 44 -3.68 3.18 17.97
C PHE A 44 -3.76 4.27 19.01
N GLY A 45 -2.80 4.27 19.93
CA GLY A 45 -2.66 5.26 20.98
C GLY A 45 -1.61 6.30 20.64
N ILE A 46 -1.85 7.56 21.01
CA ILE A 46 -0.92 8.67 20.86
C ILE A 46 -0.65 9.32 22.19
N GLU A 47 0.61 9.59 22.48
CA GLU A 47 1.06 10.51 23.52
C GLU A 47 1.54 11.82 22.90
N TYR A 48 1.25 12.93 23.56
CA TYR A 48 1.80 14.25 23.24
C TYR A 48 2.62 14.77 24.42
N ASN A 49 3.90 15.02 24.19
CA ASN A 49 4.86 15.44 25.23
C ASN A 49 4.81 14.54 26.49
N GLY A 50 4.74 13.22 26.29
CA GLY A 50 4.72 12.22 27.37
C GLY A 50 3.38 12.06 28.09
N LYS A 51 2.31 12.72 27.65
CA LYS A 51 0.97 12.58 28.22
C LYS A 51 0.06 11.89 27.21
N PRO A 52 -0.78 10.91 27.63
CA PRO A 52 -1.74 10.29 26.76
C PRO A 52 -2.68 11.33 26.13
N LEU A 53 -2.77 11.36 24.81
CA LEU A 53 -3.71 12.19 24.07
C LEU A 53 -5.04 11.45 23.85
N GLY A 54 -4.99 10.12 23.74
CA GLY A 54 -6.14 9.24 23.56
C GLY A 54 -5.87 8.13 22.56
N GLU A 55 -6.92 7.35 22.30
CA GLU A 55 -6.95 6.32 21.29
C GLU A 55 -7.65 6.83 20.03
N PHE A 56 -7.20 6.35 18.88
CA PHE A 56 -7.69 6.73 17.56
C PHE A 56 -8.00 5.49 16.73
N CYS A 57 -8.95 5.62 15.81
CA CYS A 57 -9.33 4.59 14.86
C CYS A 57 -9.14 5.08 13.42
N LEU A 58 -8.74 4.16 12.54
CA LEU A 58 -8.54 4.44 11.11
C LEU A 58 -8.95 3.22 10.28
N HIS A 59 -9.84 3.43 9.29
CA HIS A 59 -10.31 2.36 8.39
C HIS A 59 -9.41 2.16 7.14
N VAL A 60 -8.16 2.59 7.22
CA VAL A 60 -7.15 2.35 6.17
C VAL A 60 -6.03 1.52 6.78
N PRO A 61 -5.68 0.36 6.21
CA PRO A 61 -4.71 -0.55 6.81
C PRO A 61 -3.27 -0.08 6.61
N GLY A 62 -2.39 -0.63 7.45
CA GLY A 62 -0.95 -0.49 7.34
C GLY A 62 -0.35 0.55 8.30
N GLN A 63 0.77 0.15 8.91
CA GLN A 63 1.48 0.99 9.88
C GLN A 63 1.89 2.36 9.32
N HIS A 64 2.19 2.44 8.02
CA HIS A 64 2.51 3.71 7.37
C HIS A 64 1.30 4.68 7.39
N ASN A 65 0.07 4.17 7.27
CA ASN A 65 -1.14 5.01 7.37
C ASN A 65 -1.41 5.44 8.81
N VAL A 66 -1.10 4.62 9.80
CA VAL A 66 -1.12 5.03 11.22
C VAL A 66 -0.11 6.15 11.49
N LEU A 67 1.09 6.09 10.91
CA LEU A 67 2.07 7.17 10.98
C LEU A 67 1.60 8.45 10.26
N ASN A 68 0.96 8.33 9.11
CA ASN A 68 0.35 9.46 8.41
C ASN A 68 -0.77 10.10 9.25
N ALA A 69 -1.61 9.28 9.89
CA ALA A 69 -2.63 9.76 10.82
C ALA A 69 -2.01 10.45 12.03
N THR A 70 -0.89 9.94 12.58
CA THR A 70 -0.14 10.59 13.66
C THR A 70 0.35 11.99 13.24
N ALA A 71 0.82 12.14 12.01
CA ALA A 71 1.18 13.46 11.47
C ALA A 71 -0.04 14.39 11.35
N ALA A 72 -1.18 13.88 10.88
CA ALA A 72 -2.42 14.65 10.80
C ALA A 72 -2.92 15.09 12.18
N ILE A 73 -2.82 14.21 13.19
CA ILE A 73 -3.12 14.55 14.60
C ILE A 73 -2.20 15.68 15.08
N ALA A 74 -0.89 15.58 14.82
CA ALA A 74 0.07 16.62 15.22
C ALA A 74 -0.27 17.99 14.59
N VAL A 75 -0.67 18.01 13.32
CA VAL A 75 -1.13 19.25 12.64
C VAL A 75 -2.43 19.74 13.26
N GLY A 76 -3.42 18.87 13.51
CA GLY A 76 -4.70 19.23 14.11
C GLY A 76 -4.55 19.85 15.50
N ILE A 77 -3.71 19.25 16.34
CA ILE A 77 -3.39 19.79 17.68
C ILE A 77 -2.67 21.13 17.55
N GLY A 78 -1.73 21.26 16.60
CA GLY A 78 -1.03 22.53 16.33
C GLY A 78 -1.95 23.65 15.83
N LEU A 79 -3.10 23.30 15.25
CA LEU A 79 -4.18 24.22 14.85
C LEU A 79 -5.28 24.38 15.91
N GLU A 80 -5.06 23.87 17.13
CA GLU A 80 -5.99 23.94 18.25
C GLU A 80 -7.36 23.26 17.99
N ILE A 81 -7.38 22.26 17.08
CA ILE A 81 -8.58 21.47 16.81
C ILE A 81 -8.81 20.52 18.01
N PRO A 82 -10.04 20.47 18.57
CA PRO A 82 -10.34 19.58 19.67
C PRO A 82 -10.08 18.10 19.33
N VAL A 83 -9.49 17.34 20.28
CA VAL A 83 -9.12 15.93 20.07
C VAL A 83 -10.29 15.09 19.57
N TYR A 84 -11.49 15.26 20.13
CA TYR A 84 -12.69 14.50 19.71
C TYR A 84 -13.05 14.74 18.24
N SER A 85 -12.82 15.96 17.71
CA SER A 85 -13.07 16.28 16.31
C SER A 85 -12.05 15.58 15.40
N ILE A 86 -10.79 15.50 15.83
CA ILE A 86 -9.74 14.77 15.12
C ILE A 86 -10.06 13.26 15.13
N GLN A 87 -10.47 12.72 16.28
CA GLN A 87 -10.88 11.31 16.40
C GLN A 87 -12.03 10.98 15.45
N TYR A 88 -13.09 11.78 15.46
CA TYR A 88 -14.24 11.61 14.58
C TYR A 88 -13.86 11.68 13.09
N ALA A 89 -13.02 12.65 12.71
CA ALA A 89 -12.55 12.81 11.34
C ALA A 89 -11.74 11.59 10.87
N LEU A 90 -10.83 11.07 11.70
CA LEU A 90 -10.02 9.90 11.37
C LEU A 90 -10.87 8.62 11.30
N GLU A 91 -11.81 8.42 12.23
CA GLU A 91 -12.72 7.28 12.22
C GLU A 91 -13.66 7.30 11.01
N SER A 92 -14.09 8.48 10.56
CA SER A 92 -14.91 8.64 9.35
C SER A 92 -14.12 8.59 8.04
N PHE A 93 -12.80 8.71 8.09
CA PHE A 93 -11.95 8.70 6.90
C PHE A 93 -11.90 7.31 6.24
N ARG A 94 -12.16 7.24 4.94
CA ARG A 94 -12.21 5.99 4.16
C ARG A 94 -11.04 5.84 3.18
N GLY A 95 -10.01 6.65 3.34
CA GLY A 95 -8.85 6.66 2.45
C GLY A 95 -8.96 7.69 1.34
N VAL A 96 -7.96 7.68 0.48
CA VAL A 96 -7.91 8.44 -0.77
C VAL A 96 -7.83 7.46 -1.94
N ASP A 97 -8.21 7.92 -3.11
CA ASP A 97 -8.12 7.13 -4.33
C ASP A 97 -6.70 6.59 -4.51
N ARG A 98 -6.64 5.34 -4.93
CA ARG A 98 -5.38 4.63 -5.17
C ARG A 98 -4.47 4.50 -3.94
N ARG A 99 -5.01 4.46 -2.71
CA ARG A 99 -4.30 4.15 -1.47
C ARG A 99 -5.03 3.03 -0.76
N PHE A 100 -4.65 1.78 -1.04
CA PHE A 100 -5.31 0.57 -0.60
C PHE A 100 -6.83 0.60 -0.88
N GLN A 101 -7.19 1.09 -2.06
CA GLN A 101 -8.57 1.35 -2.45
C GLN A 101 -9.27 0.06 -2.88
N LEU A 102 -10.33 -0.32 -2.19
CA LEU A 102 -11.19 -1.42 -2.63
C LEU A 102 -11.93 -1.03 -3.93
N LYS A 103 -11.71 -1.78 -4.99
CA LYS A 103 -12.35 -1.60 -6.31
C LYS A 103 -13.60 -2.49 -6.45
N GLY A 104 -13.69 -3.56 -5.70
CA GLY A 104 -14.82 -4.47 -5.65
C GLY A 104 -14.48 -5.78 -4.94
N GLU A 105 -15.54 -6.55 -4.68
CA GLU A 105 -15.45 -7.89 -4.11
C GLU A 105 -16.41 -8.82 -4.87
N VAL A 106 -15.93 -9.99 -5.26
CA VAL A 106 -16.68 -11.00 -6.00
C VAL A 106 -16.33 -12.38 -5.44
N ASP A 107 -17.31 -13.13 -4.95
CA ASP A 107 -17.12 -14.47 -4.38
C ASP A 107 -16.06 -14.53 -3.27
N GLY A 108 -16.04 -13.49 -2.41
CA GLY A 108 -15.04 -13.36 -1.34
C GLY A 108 -13.64 -13.02 -1.83
N ILE A 109 -13.44 -12.72 -3.13
CA ILE A 109 -12.17 -12.23 -3.69
C ILE A 109 -12.23 -10.72 -3.73
N ARG A 110 -11.33 -10.05 -3.03
CA ARG A 110 -11.22 -8.59 -3.02
C ARG A 110 -10.28 -8.10 -4.10
N VAL A 111 -10.65 -7.02 -4.76
CA VAL A 111 -9.80 -6.33 -5.74
C VAL A 111 -9.43 -4.96 -5.18
N VAL A 112 -8.14 -4.71 -5.02
CA VAL A 112 -7.60 -3.51 -4.38
C VAL A 112 -6.63 -2.79 -5.34
N ASP A 113 -6.67 -1.46 -5.39
CA ASP A 113 -5.70 -0.64 -6.12
C ASP A 113 -4.86 0.19 -5.16
N ASP A 114 -3.54 0.24 -5.41
CA ASP A 114 -2.62 1.08 -4.65
C ASP A 114 -1.61 1.78 -5.55
N TYR A 115 -1.31 3.02 -5.23
CA TYR A 115 -0.39 3.89 -5.97
C TYR A 115 1.09 3.56 -5.73
N GLY A 116 1.40 2.68 -4.79
CA GLY A 116 2.76 2.31 -4.40
C GLY A 116 3.64 1.97 -5.60
N HIS A 117 4.72 2.72 -5.76
CA HIS A 117 5.63 2.62 -6.90
C HIS A 117 7.10 2.77 -6.50
N HIS A 118 7.36 2.89 -5.20
CA HIS A 118 8.71 2.85 -4.61
C HIS A 118 8.87 1.53 -3.83
N PRO A 119 10.06 0.91 -3.79
CA PRO A 119 10.27 -0.37 -3.08
C PRO A 119 9.76 -0.39 -1.64
N THR A 120 9.94 0.72 -0.91
CA THR A 120 9.45 0.86 0.47
C THR A 120 7.93 0.89 0.55
N GLU A 121 7.26 1.58 -0.39
CA GLU A 121 5.80 1.61 -0.48
C GLU A 121 5.26 0.22 -0.83
N VAL A 122 5.86 -0.45 -1.82
CA VAL A 122 5.50 -1.81 -2.23
C VAL A 122 5.52 -2.76 -1.02
N ARG A 123 6.61 -2.79 -0.26
CA ARG A 123 6.71 -3.62 0.95
C ARG A 123 5.61 -3.29 1.97
N ALA A 124 5.42 -2.01 2.26
CA ALA A 124 4.44 -1.57 3.26
C ALA A 124 3.00 -1.92 2.85
N THR A 125 2.67 -1.76 1.57
CA THR A 125 1.35 -2.09 1.01
C THR A 125 1.10 -3.60 1.02
N LEU A 126 2.08 -4.41 0.61
CA LEU A 126 1.96 -5.88 0.62
C LEU A 126 1.85 -6.43 2.04
N GLN A 127 2.62 -5.90 2.98
CA GLN A 127 2.49 -6.25 4.39
C GLN A 127 1.09 -5.93 4.93
N ALA A 128 0.53 -4.76 4.59
CA ALA A 128 -0.83 -4.41 4.96
C ALA A 128 -1.86 -5.37 4.33
N ALA A 129 -1.67 -5.75 3.06
CA ALA A 129 -2.52 -6.74 2.39
C ALA A 129 -2.49 -8.09 3.10
N LYS A 130 -1.31 -8.57 3.49
CA LYS A 130 -1.14 -9.85 4.22
C LYS A 130 -1.83 -9.83 5.58
N GLN A 131 -1.78 -8.72 6.31
CA GLN A 131 -2.45 -8.55 7.60
C GLN A 131 -3.98 -8.59 7.49
N CYS A 132 -4.53 -8.14 6.35
CA CYS A 132 -5.96 -8.03 6.12
C CYS A 132 -6.53 -9.18 5.26
N THR A 133 -5.74 -10.21 4.94
CA THR A 133 -6.14 -11.29 4.02
C THR A 133 -5.85 -12.64 4.63
N ALA A 134 -6.87 -13.48 4.75
CA ALA A 134 -6.71 -14.85 5.19
C ALA A 134 -6.17 -15.77 4.07
N GLY A 135 -6.41 -15.41 2.81
CA GLY A 135 -6.01 -16.13 1.62
C GLY A 135 -4.68 -15.61 1.02
N ARG A 136 -4.56 -15.74 -0.27
CA ARG A 136 -3.38 -15.37 -1.05
C ARG A 136 -3.43 -13.92 -1.52
N VAL A 137 -2.26 -13.31 -1.70
CA VAL A 137 -2.07 -11.98 -2.25
C VAL A 137 -1.53 -12.11 -3.68
N HIS A 138 -2.38 -11.83 -4.68
CA HIS A 138 -2.02 -11.79 -6.10
C HIS A 138 -1.73 -10.37 -6.50
N VAL A 139 -0.57 -10.10 -7.08
CA VAL A 139 -0.11 -8.75 -7.38
C VAL A 139 0.12 -8.57 -8.87
N ILE A 140 -0.46 -7.52 -9.45
CA ILE A 140 -0.12 -7.00 -10.76
C ILE A 140 0.60 -5.69 -10.55
N PHE A 141 1.92 -5.68 -10.76
CA PHE A 141 2.77 -4.51 -10.55
C PHE A 141 3.19 -3.88 -11.87
N GLN A 142 2.97 -2.57 -12.01
CA GLN A 142 3.47 -1.77 -13.13
C GLN A 142 4.62 -0.89 -12.64
N PRO A 143 5.88 -1.17 -13.04
CA PRO A 143 6.99 -0.28 -12.73
C PRO A 143 6.75 1.09 -13.37
N HIS A 144 7.15 2.16 -12.68
CA HIS A 144 6.91 3.52 -13.12
C HIS A 144 8.23 4.27 -13.28
N ARG A 145 8.55 4.67 -14.50
CA ARG A 145 9.78 5.30 -14.99
C ARG A 145 10.96 4.35 -15.12
N TYR A 146 11.67 4.47 -16.23
CA TYR A 146 12.87 3.70 -16.49
C TYR A 146 14.01 4.04 -15.52
N THR A 147 14.22 5.35 -15.27
CA THR A 147 15.26 5.84 -14.35
C THR A 147 15.07 5.30 -12.93
N ARG A 148 13.82 5.29 -12.41
CA ARG A 148 13.54 4.74 -11.09
C ARG A 148 13.74 3.24 -11.04
N THR A 149 13.23 2.51 -12.04
CA THR A 149 13.38 1.06 -12.12
C THR A 149 14.85 0.65 -12.13
N GLN A 150 15.69 1.36 -12.89
CA GLN A 150 17.13 1.15 -12.93
C GLN A 150 17.82 1.47 -11.60
N ALA A 151 17.53 2.66 -11.05
CA ALA A 151 18.21 3.15 -9.84
C ALA A 151 17.87 2.32 -8.59
N LEU A 152 16.68 1.72 -8.53
CA LEU A 152 16.18 0.97 -7.37
C LEU A 152 16.01 -0.53 -7.66
N LEU A 153 16.71 -1.04 -8.65
CA LEU A 153 16.56 -2.44 -9.10
C LEU A 153 16.82 -3.45 -7.98
N THR A 154 17.87 -3.24 -7.19
CA THR A 154 18.23 -4.12 -6.07
C THR A 154 17.17 -4.10 -4.98
N GLU A 155 16.62 -2.93 -4.68
CA GLU A 155 15.57 -2.77 -3.68
C GLU A 155 14.25 -3.38 -4.15
N PHE A 156 13.90 -3.22 -5.43
CA PHE A 156 12.73 -3.87 -6.02
C PHE A 156 12.84 -5.39 -6.00
N ALA A 157 14.00 -5.94 -6.29
CA ALA A 157 14.23 -7.38 -6.32
C ALA A 157 13.78 -8.08 -5.02
N THR A 158 13.84 -7.38 -3.88
CA THR A 158 13.49 -7.92 -2.55
C THR A 158 12.20 -7.36 -1.96
N SER A 159 11.40 -6.61 -2.75
CA SER A 159 10.23 -5.89 -2.19
C SER A 159 8.93 -6.67 -2.21
N PHE A 160 8.86 -7.81 -2.86
CA PHE A 160 7.62 -8.55 -3.12
C PHE A 160 7.46 -9.81 -2.26
N GLY A 161 8.15 -9.92 -1.13
CA GLY A 161 8.14 -11.11 -0.27
C GLY A 161 6.72 -11.58 0.11
N ASP A 162 5.82 -10.64 0.42
CA ASP A 162 4.45 -10.90 0.86
C ASP A 162 3.45 -11.18 -0.28
N ALA A 163 3.85 -11.10 -1.55
CA ALA A 163 3.02 -11.52 -2.68
C ALA A 163 3.04 -13.05 -2.81
N ASP A 164 1.90 -13.71 -3.02
CA ASP A 164 1.84 -15.15 -3.30
C ASP A 164 1.93 -15.45 -4.80
N SER A 165 1.43 -14.54 -5.65
CA SER A 165 1.62 -14.54 -7.09
C SER A 165 1.99 -13.13 -7.55
N LEU A 166 2.95 -13.02 -8.46
CA LEU A 166 3.47 -11.73 -8.89
C LEU A 166 3.56 -11.66 -10.42
N TYR A 167 2.84 -10.71 -10.99
CA TYR A 167 2.83 -10.37 -12.40
C TYR A 167 3.43 -8.98 -12.59
N ILE A 168 4.48 -8.88 -13.39
CA ILE A 168 5.17 -7.62 -13.69
C ILE A 168 4.77 -7.18 -15.10
N LEU A 169 4.22 -5.99 -15.21
CA LEU A 169 3.89 -5.36 -16.49
C LEU A 169 5.09 -4.63 -17.10
N ASP A 170 4.95 -4.17 -18.34
CA ASP A 170 5.88 -3.24 -18.95
C ASP A 170 5.96 -1.93 -18.16
N ILE A 171 7.13 -1.29 -18.19
CA ILE A 171 7.37 -0.03 -17.49
C ILE A 171 6.47 1.07 -18.07
N TYR A 172 5.74 1.75 -17.20
CA TYR A 172 5.04 2.98 -17.55
C TYR A 172 6.06 4.13 -17.66
N PRO A 173 6.27 4.71 -18.87
CA PRO A 173 7.39 5.61 -19.11
C PRO A 173 7.27 6.97 -18.42
N ALA A 174 6.05 7.47 -18.20
CA ALA A 174 5.80 8.79 -17.62
C ALA A 174 6.64 9.92 -18.28
N SER A 175 6.61 9.95 -19.63
CA SER A 175 7.35 10.87 -20.51
C SER A 175 8.87 10.64 -20.56
N GLU A 176 9.41 9.59 -19.96
CA GLU A 176 10.83 9.22 -20.14
C GLU A 176 11.03 8.45 -21.44
N GLN A 177 12.22 8.57 -22.02
CA GLN A 177 12.65 7.72 -23.12
C GLN A 177 13.09 6.34 -22.56
N PRO A 178 12.87 5.24 -23.30
CA PRO A 178 13.35 3.94 -22.90
C PRO A 178 14.86 3.91 -22.67
N ILE A 179 15.30 3.25 -21.61
CA ILE A 179 16.70 2.98 -21.32
C ILE A 179 17.04 1.57 -21.80
N PRO A 180 18.06 1.38 -22.68
CA PRO A 180 18.42 0.06 -23.17
C PRO A 180 18.67 -0.95 -22.04
N GLY A 181 18.03 -2.12 -22.12
CA GLY A 181 18.15 -3.18 -21.13
C GLY A 181 17.30 -2.99 -19.85
N VAL A 182 16.60 -1.86 -19.70
CA VAL A 182 15.71 -1.61 -18.56
C VAL A 182 14.25 -1.90 -18.98
N THR A 183 13.74 -3.07 -18.61
CA THR A 183 12.41 -3.55 -19.02
C THR A 183 11.67 -4.17 -17.84
N GLY A 184 10.35 -4.39 -18.00
CA GLY A 184 9.56 -5.17 -17.05
C GLY A 184 10.04 -6.61 -16.93
N GLU A 185 10.46 -7.21 -18.05
CA GLU A 185 11.02 -8.56 -18.09
C GLU A 185 12.32 -8.65 -17.28
N MET A 186 13.25 -7.69 -17.48
CA MET A 186 14.49 -7.61 -16.70
C MET A 186 14.20 -7.51 -15.20
N LEU A 187 13.21 -6.70 -14.81
CA LEU A 187 12.81 -6.59 -13.40
C LEU A 187 12.23 -7.91 -12.87
N ALA A 188 11.36 -8.58 -13.61
CA ALA A 188 10.80 -9.87 -13.23
C ALA A 188 11.89 -10.93 -13.04
N GLN A 189 12.87 -10.95 -13.95
CA GLN A 189 14.05 -11.83 -13.83
C GLN A 189 14.84 -11.54 -12.54
N LYS A 190 15.12 -10.28 -12.25
CA LYS A 190 15.88 -9.89 -11.03
C LYS A 190 15.14 -10.24 -9.75
N ILE A 191 13.82 -10.09 -9.71
CA ILE A 191 12.98 -10.52 -8.58
C ILE A 191 13.07 -12.05 -8.41
N THR A 192 13.01 -12.79 -9.52
CA THR A 192 13.10 -14.25 -9.50
C THR A 192 14.47 -14.74 -9.05
N GLU A 193 15.55 -14.12 -9.51
CA GLU A 193 16.92 -14.38 -9.03
C GLU A 193 17.10 -14.12 -7.53
N ALA A 194 16.36 -13.15 -6.97
CA ALA A 194 16.34 -12.87 -5.55
C ALA A 194 15.44 -13.84 -4.73
N GLY A 195 14.89 -14.87 -5.35
CA GLY A 195 14.14 -15.95 -4.68
C GLY A 195 12.63 -15.80 -4.67
N LYS A 196 12.07 -14.78 -5.35
CA LYS A 196 10.62 -14.58 -5.48
C LYS A 196 10.16 -14.83 -6.91
N PRO A 197 9.42 -15.91 -7.22
CA PRO A 197 8.91 -16.15 -8.56
C PRO A 197 8.08 -14.96 -9.05
N ALA A 198 8.41 -14.43 -10.22
CA ALA A 198 7.72 -13.32 -10.86
C ALA A 198 7.57 -13.62 -12.36
N THR A 199 6.38 -13.35 -12.90
CA THR A 199 6.08 -13.56 -14.32
C THR A 199 5.92 -12.21 -14.99
N HIS A 200 6.71 -11.95 -16.05
CA HIS A 200 6.49 -10.78 -16.89
C HIS A 200 5.30 -11.03 -17.83
N ILE A 201 4.41 -10.07 -17.94
CA ILE A 201 3.24 -10.08 -18.83
C ILE A 201 3.11 -8.69 -19.47
N SER A 202 3.35 -8.58 -20.79
CA SER A 202 3.24 -7.31 -21.51
C SER A 202 1.79 -6.87 -21.72
N SER A 203 0.87 -7.83 -21.90
CA SER A 203 -0.55 -7.57 -22.12
C SER A 203 -1.29 -7.35 -20.81
N MET A 204 -1.92 -6.19 -20.63
CA MET A 204 -2.77 -5.90 -19.48
C MET A 204 -3.96 -6.87 -19.37
N SER A 205 -4.58 -7.25 -20.49
CA SER A 205 -5.70 -8.20 -20.51
C SER A 205 -5.27 -9.59 -20.05
N ASP A 206 -4.06 -10.03 -20.43
CA ASP A 206 -3.54 -11.34 -20.03
C ASP A 206 -3.20 -11.35 -18.53
N ALA A 207 -2.70 -10.23 -17.99
CA ALA A 207 -2.47 -10.08 -16.55
C ALA A 207 -3.79 -10.15 -15.76
N VAL A 208 -4.87 -9.53 -16.25
CA VAL A 208 -6.21 -9.64 -15.66
C VAL A 208 -6.67 -11.10 -15.68
N THR A 209 -6.55 -11.77 -16.82
CA THR A 209 -6.96 -13.17 -16.97
C THR A 209 -6.16 -14.09 -16.04
N ALA A 210 -4.85 -13.92 -15.98
CA ALA A 210 -3.96 -14.72 -15.12
C ALA A 210 -4.32 -14.54 -13.63
N ALA A 211 -4.48 -13.30 -13.17
CA ALA A 211 -4.81 -13.01 -11.79
C ALA A 211 -6.21 -13.53 -11.40
N ALA A 212 -7.23 -13.26 -12.24
CA ALA A 212 -8.60 -13.68 -11.99
C ALA A 212 -8.77 -15.20 -12.01
N SER A 213 -8.06 -15.93 -12.89
CA SER A 213 -8.14 -17.40 -12.98
C SER A 213 -7.51 -18.10 -11.78
N ASN A 214 -6.47 -17.53 -11.19
CA ASN A 214 -5.73 -18.14 -10.09
C ASN A 214 -6.31 -17.83 -8.69
N ALA A 215 -7.14 -16.80 -8.57
CA ALA A 215 -7.69 -16.38 -7.29
C ALA A 215 -8.85 -17.26 -6.80
N LYS A 216 -8.95 -17.45 -5.49
CA LYS A 216 -9.99 -18.19 -4.77
C LYS A 216 -10.65 -17.31 -3.73
N SER A 217 -11.79 -17.74 -3.22
CA SER A 217 -12.46 -17.07 -2.10
C SER A 217 -11.51 -16.86 -0.91
N GLY A 218 -11.52 -15.68 -0.35
CA GLY A 218 -10.59 -15.24 0.70
C GLY A 218 -9.31 -14.57 0.19
N ASP A 219 -9.02 -14.64 -1.11
CA ASP A 219 -7.83 -14.00 -1.70
C ASP A 219 -8.03 -12.48 -1.93
N VAL A 220 -6.92 -11.79 -2.14
CA VAL A 220 -6.90 -10.42 -2.64
C VAL A 220 -6.12 -10.34 -3.94
N ILE A 221 -6.67 -9.65 -4.95
CA ILE A 221 -5.96 -9.26 -6.16
C ILE A 221 -5.64 -7.77 -6.06
N MET A 222 -4.37 -7.43 -6.18
CA MET A 222 -3.90 -6.06 -6.01
C MET A 222 -3.28 -5.54 -7.30
N THR A 223 -3.76 -4.38 -7.77
CA THR A 223 -3.06 -3.56 -8.77
C THR A 223 -2.17 -2.57 -8.06
N LEU A 224 -0.89 -2.50 -8.44
CA LEU A 224 0.13 -1.73 -7.72
C LEU A 224 1.00 -0.94 -8.71
N GLY A 225 1.08 0.38 -8.53
CA GLY A 225 1.88 1.26 -9.37
C GLY A 225 1.26 2.62 -9.64
N ALA A 226 2.09 3.60 -10.03
CA ALA A 226 1.66 4.99 -10.29
C ALA A 226 1.17 5.24 -11.74
N GLY A 227 1.31 4.24 -12.63
CA GLY A 227 0.91 4.31 -14.03
C GLY A 227 -0.55 3.94 -14.27
N SER A 228 -0.83 3.39 -15.45
CA SER A 228 -2.17 3.03 -15.92
C SER A 228 -2.74 1.74 -15.30
N VAL A 229 -1.98 1.01 -14.50
CA VAL A 229 -2.38 -0.27 -13.90
C VAL A 229 -3.69 -0.20 -13.10
N TYR A 230 -4.04 0.97 -12.54
CA TYR A 230 -5.30 1.18 -11.80
C TYR A 230 -6.55 0.86 -12.64
N GLN A 231 -6.44 0.98 -13.97
CA GLN A 231 -7.54 0.67 -14.89
C GLN A 231 -7.90 -0.81 -14.91
N LEU A 232 -7.01 -1.67 -14.43
CA LEU A 232 -7.25 -3.11 -14.36
C LEU A 232 -8.21 -3.51 -13.23
N GLY A 233 -8.30 -2.70 -12.17
CA GLY A 233 -9.18 -3.01 -11.03
C GLY A 233 -10.63 -3.34 -11.46
N PRO A 234 -11.34 -2.44 -12.17
CA PRO A 234 -12.67 -2.74 -12.70
C PRO A 234 -12.71 -3.94 -13.66
N GLN A 235 -11.69 -4.11 -14.50
CA GLN A 235 -11.62 -5.22 -15.45
C GLN A 235 -11.48 -6.57 -14.74
N ILE A 236 -10.70 -6.63 -13.65
CA ILE A 236 -10.56 -7.82 -12.81
C ILE A 236 -11.91 -8.16 -12.16
N VAL A 237 -12.63 -7.17 -11.65
CA VAL A 237 -13.97 -7.37 -11.07
C VAL A 237 -14.92 -7.99 -12.10
N GLU A 238 -14.95 -7.48 -13.31
CA GLU A 238 -15.78 -8.02 -14.38
C GLU A 238 -15.35 -9.43 -14.82
N ALA A 239 -14.04 -9.69 -14.91
CA ALA A 239 -13.53 -11.03 -15.21
C ALA A 239 -13.91 -12.07 -14.13
N LEU A 240 -13.89 -11.68 -12.86
CA LEU A 240 -14.32 -12.53 -11.75
C LEU A 240 -15.84 -12.82 -11.82
N LYS A 241 -16.67 -11.81 -12.12
CA LYS A 241 -18.12 -11.99 -12.32
C LYS A 241 -18.42 -12.94 -13.47
N ALA A 242 -17.74 -12.77 -14.63
CA ALA A 242 -17.90 -13.64 -15.79
C ALA A 242 -17.54 -15.09 -15.47
N ARG A 243 -16.45 -15.31 -14.71
CA ARG A 243 -16.04 -16.65 -14.24
C ARG A 243 -17.10 -17.33 -13.38
N MET A 244 -17.81 -16.55 -12.55
CA MET A 244 -18.89 -17.08 -11.69
C MET A 244 -20.15 -17.45 -12.48
N ALA A 245 -20.47 -16.70 -13.54
CA ALA A 245 -21.61 -16.98 -14.40
C ALA A 245 -21.44 -18.26 -15.25
N THR A 246 -20.22 -18.80 -15.34
CA THR A 246 -19.88 -19.98 -16.15
C THR A 246 -19.76 -21.27 -15.29
N LYS A 247 -19.88 -21.15 -13.98
CA LYS A 247 -19.92 -22.27 -13.01
C LYS A 247 -21.37 -22.65 -12.68
#